data_dabac9aa5d034d6f020992d003f3189f
#
_entry.id   dabac9aa5d034d6f020992d003f3189f
#
_cell.length_a   1.000
_cell.length_b   1.000
_cell.length_c   1.000
_cell.angle_alpha   90.00
_cell.angle_beta   90.00
_cell.angle_gamma   90.00
#
_symmetry.space_group_name_H-M   'P 1'
#
loop_
_entity.id
_entity.type
_entity.pdbx_description
1 polymer ?
#
loop_
_entity_poly.entity_id
_entity_poly.type
_entity_poly.pdbx_seq_one_letter_code
_entity_poly.pdbx_strand_id
1 'polypeptide(L)'
;IEQRRVAVVAVLALVAVACTSEPAVRSTPPTTTGTEASGIRFVDVAPEVGLDFRQGAFRWGVTPDPAAMMGGGLCWLDYDEDGWLDLFVVNSYALAESDRWQQEGGLPRSALFHNVGGEFVDVSSGSGADLDLRGNGCVSADFDLDGHTVLYVTTATVGALLWNEGDGTFTEGTEAAGVQAFGWYAGAAVGDVDGNGWPDLFLSGY
;
A
#
# COMPACT_ATOMS: atom_id res chain seq x y z
N ILE A 1 -31.36 -6.20 -9.48
CA ILE A 1 -29.91 -5.99 -9.24
C ILE A 1 -29.74 -4.49 -9.20
N GLU A 2 -29.68 -3.93 -7.99
CA GLU A 2 -29.48 -2.52 -7.75
C GLU A 2 -28.00 -2.20 -8.00
N GLN A 3 -27.70 -1.30 -8.92
CA GLN A 3 -26.31 -0.88 -9.19
C GLN A 3 -25.78 -0.13 -7.98
N ARG A 4 -24.86 -0.73 -7.27
CA ARG A 4 -24.14 -0.13 -6.14
C ARG A 4 -23.22 0.97 -6.70
N ARG A 5 -23.37 2.21 -6.25
CA ARG A 5 -22.56 3.33 -6.68
C ARG A 5 -21.56 3.68 -5.59
N VAL A 6 -20.29 3.42 -5.83
CA VAL A 6 -19.19 3.98 -5.02
C VAL A 6 -18.90 5.39 -5.55
N ALA A 7 -18.95 6.39 -4.69
CA ALA A 7 -18.61 7.75 -5.08
C ALA A 7 -17.09 7.95 -4.98
N VAL A 8 -16.42 8.24 -6.11
CA VAL A 8 -15.00 8.59 -6.15
C VAL A 8 -14.85 10.10 -6.22
N VAL A 9 -14.29 10.72 -5.18
CA VAL A 9 -13.99 12.15 -5.16
C VAL A 9 -12.48 12.35 -5.29
N ALA A 10 -12.03 12.90 -6.42
CA ALA A 10 -10.63 13.25 -6.65
C ALA A 10 -10.40 14.74 -6.44
N VAL A 11 -9.50 15.11 -5.53
CA VAL A 11 -9.07 16.50 -5.33
C VAL A 11 -7.63 16.66 -5.82
N LEU A 12 -7.44 17.53 -6.82
CA LEU A 12 -6.12 17.91 -7.33
C LEU A 12 -5.61 19.10 -6.50
N ALA A 13 -4.58 18.90 -5.68
CA ALA A 13 -3.85 19.98 -5.01
C ALA A 13 -2.47 20.14 -5.66
N LEU A 14 -2.27 21.22 -6.42
CA LEU A 14 -0.97 21.60 -6.97
C LEU A 14 -0.19 22.40 -5.92
N VAL A 15 0.85 21.80 -5.33
CA VAL A 15 1.81 22.53 -4.50
C VAL A 15 3.16 22.51 -5.23
N ALA A 16 3.55 23.65 -5.80
CA ALA A 16 4.89 23.83 -6.34
C ALA A 16 5.86 24.17 -5.19
N VAL A 17 6.70 23.21 -4.79
CA VAL A 17 7.81 23.44 -3.87
C VAL A 17 9.11 23.57 -4.69
N ALA A 18 9.72 24.76 -4.66
CA ALA A 18 11.04 24.98 -5.23
C ALA A 18 12.08 24.36 -4.29
N CYS A 19 12.74 23.27 -4.71
CA CYS A 19 13.89 22.71 -4.01
C CYS A 19 15.16 23.51 -4.33
N THR A 20 15.71 24.21 -3.35
CA THR A 20 17.10 24.69 -3.40
C THR A 20 17.99 23.62 -2.79
N SER A 21 18.97 23.14 -3.59
CA SER A 21 19.92 22.11 -3.16
C SER A 21 20.99 22.73 -2.25
N GLU A 22 20.93 22.43 -0.95
CA GLU A 22 22.11 22.58 -0.07
C GLU A 22 22.87 21.24 0.03
N PRO A 23 24.23 21.28 0.15
CA PRO A 23 25.01 20.06 0.24
C PRO A 23 24.75 19.33 1.57
N ALA A 24 24.51 18.03 1.49
CA ALA A 24 24.27 17.17 2.64
C ALA A 24 25.45 17.19 3.63
N VAL A 25 25.26 17.81 4.78
CA VAL A 25 26.12 17.63 5.95
C VAL A 25 25.83 16.25 6.52
N ARG A 26 26.82 15.35 6.47
CA ARG A 26 26.77 14.07 7.19
C ARG A 26 26.70 14.38 8.69
N SER A 27 25.51 14.32 9.26
CA SER A 27 25.35 14.33 10.71
C SER A 27 25.71 12.94 11.25
N THR A 28 26.75 12.86 12.06
CA THR A 28 26.94 11.73 12.97
C THR A 28 25.74 11.68 13.92
N PRO A 29 25.17 10.48 14.17
CA PRO A 29 24.07 10.38 15.13
C PRO A 29 24.53 10.92 16.50
N PRO A 30 23.69 11.69 17.19
CA PRO A 30 24.05 12.21 18.51
C PRO A 30 24.22 11.03 19.47
N THR A 31 25.36 11.00 20.17
CA THR A 31 25.55 10.11 21.31
C THR A 31 24.65 10.61 22.42
N THR A 32 23.48 10.01 22.57
CA THR A 32 22.53 10.35 23.62
C THR A 32 23.03 9.74 24.93
N THR A 33 23.70 10.54 25.76
CA THR A 33 23.80 10.26 27.19
C THR A 33 22.42 10.45 27.80
N GLY A 34 21.81 9.34 28.22
CA GLY A 34 20.40 9.25 28.52
C GLY A 34 19.94 10.13 29.67
N THR A 35 18.87 10.82 29.43
CA THR A 35 17.83 11.09 30.42
C THR A 35 16.72 10.11 30.08
N GLU A 36 16.32 9.25 31.03
CA GLU A 36 15.23 8.31 30.84
C GLU A 36 13.95 9.09 30.52
N ALA A 37 13.65 9.27 29.25
CA ALA A 37 12.38 9.78 28.81
C ALA A 37 11.33 8.68 29.04
N SER A 38 10.25 9.04 29.73
CA SER A 38 9.14 8.18 30.09
C SER A 38 8.68 7.27 28.93
N GLY A 39 9.10 6.02 28.94
CA GLY A 39 8.22 4.92 28.75
C GLY A 39 7.90 4.39 27.36
N ILE A 40 8.03 5.10 26.22
CA ILE A 40 7.75 4.51 24.90
C ILE A 40 9.05 4.20 24.20
N ARG A 41 9.26 2.92 23.87
CA ARG A 41 10.40 2.44 23.11
C ARG A 41 9.90 1.62 21.92
N PHE A 42 10.36 1.97 20.71
CA PHE A 42 10.16 1.14 19.53
C PHE A 42 11.39 0.25 19.31
N VAL A 43 11.13 -1.00 18.96
CA VAL A 43 12.15 -1.98 18.59
C VAL A 43 11.74 -2.56 17.24
N ASP A 44 12.69 -2.67 16.32
CA ASP A 44 12.47 -3.37 15.06
C ASP A 44 12.46 -4.88 15.34
N VAL A 45 11.31 -5.50 15.14
CA VAL A 45 11.08 -6.94 15.31
C VAL A 45 10.68 -7.63 14.00
N ALA A 46 10.67 -6.91 12.90
CA ALA A 46 10.17 -7.43 11.63
C ALA A 46 10.83 -8.77 11.23
N PRO A 47 12.17 -8.93 11.31
CA PRO A 47 12.79 -10.21 10.97
C PRO A 47 12.44 -11.34 11.97
N GLU A 48 12.17 -10.99 13.23
CA GLU A 48 11.88 -11.96 14.29
C GLU A 48 10.47 -12.53 14.17
N VAL A 49 9.56 -11.74 13.60
CA VAL A 49 8.14 -12.12 13.41
C VAL A 49 7.81 -12.58 11.99
N GLY A 50 8.81 -12.75 11.12
CA GLY A 50 8.62 -13.30 9.78
C GLY A 50 8.32 -12.26 8.69
N LEU A 51 8.43 -10.96 8.98
CA LEU A 51 8.25 -9.90 7.99
C LEU A 51 9.57 -9.63 7.22
N ASP A 52 9.81 -10.39 6.16
CA ASP A 52 10.94 -10.16 5.23
C ASP A 52 10.40 -9.63 3.90
N PHE A 53 10.34 -8.30 3.79
CA PHE A 53 9.88 -7.61 2.60
C PHE A 53 10.89 -6.57 2.13
N ARG A 54 11.15 -6.52 0.83
CA ARG A 54 12.03 -5.53 0.21
C ARG A 54 11.30 -4.73 -0.85
N GLN A 55 11.34 -3.41 -0.66
CA GLN A 55 10.83 -2.46 -1.65
C GLN A 55 11.70 -2.50 -2.91
N GLY A 56 11.07 -2.76 -4.06
CA GLY A 56 11.76 -2.89 -5.34
C GLY A 56 12.37 -1.59 -5.86
N ALA A 57 11.81 -0.46 -5.49
CA ALA A 57 12.22 0.86 -5.98
C ALA A 57 13.70 1.21 -5.74
N PHE A 58 14.31 0.64 -4.69
CA PHE A 58 15.68 0.97 -4.28
C PHE A 58 16.66 -0.20 -4.42
N ARG A 59 16.29 -1.26 -5.14
CA ARG A 59 17.13 -2.45 -5.25
C ARG A 59 18.53 -2.17 -5.79
N TRP A 60 18.66 -1.24 -6.73
CA TRP A 60 19.93 -0.90 -7.38
C TRP A 60 20.42 0.52 -7.07
N GLY A 61 19.91 1.11 -6.01
CA GLY A 61 20.28 2.45 -5.55
C GLY A 61 19.13 3.45 -5.66
N VAL A 62 19.47 4.73 -5.48
CA VAL A 62 18.47 5.80 -5.54
C VAL A 62 18.05 6.02 -7.00
N THR A 63 16.76 5.91 -7.25
CA THR A 63 16.17 6.20 -8.55
C THR A 63 15.70 7.66 -8.64
N PRO A 64 15.78 8.32 -9.81
CA PRO A 64 15.19 9.63 -10.01
C PRO A 64 13.67 9.57 -10.31
N ASP A 65 13.06 8.39 -10.31
CA ASP A 65 11.63 8.20 -10.56
C ASP A 65 10.81 8.54 -9.30
N PRO A 66 10.12 9.70 -9.25
CA PRO A 66 9.42 10.12 -8.04
C PRO A 66 8.30 9.16 -7.63
N ALA A 67 7.63 8.54 -8.60
CA ALA A 67 6.54 7.60 -8.31
C ALA A 67 7.06 6.32 -7.61
N ALA A 68 8.25 5.86 -8.00
CA ALA A 68 8.91 4.75 -7.33
C ALA A 68 9.40 5.14 -5.92
N MET A 69 9.96 6.36 -5.78
CA MET A 69 10.46 6.87 -4.50
C MET A 69 9.37 7.04 -3.44
N MET A 70 8.13 7.26 -3.86
CA MET A 70 6.96 7.44 -2.97
C MET A 70 6.18 6.14 -2.76
N GLY A 71 6.59 5.05 -3.37
CA GLY A 71 5.98 3.75 -3.18
C GLY A 71 6.28 3.15 -1.79
N GLY A 72 5.52 2.13 -1.41
CA GLY A 72 5.77 1.36 -0.20
C GLY A 72 4.78 1.61 0.93
N GLY A 73 3.52 1.88 0.60
CA GLY A 73 2.44 1.88 1.59
C GLY A 73 2.15 0.49 2.14
N LEU A 74 1.45 0.45 3.24
CA LEU A 74 0.97 -0.80 3.85
C LEU A 74 -0.43 -0.61 4.42
N CYS A 75 -1.20 -1.70 4.50
CA CYS A 75 -2.53 -1.75 5.09
C CYS A 75 -2.64 -2.92 6.05
N TRP A 76 -3.25 -2.65 7.20
CA TRP A 76 -3.72 -3.68 8.11
C TRP A 76 -5.14 -4.08 7.73
N LEU A 77 -5.42 -5.36 7.70
CA LEU A 77 -6.74 -5.93 7.46
C LEU A 77 -6.82 -7.31 8.12
N ASP A 78 -8.01 -7.75 8.44
CA ASP A 78 -8.30 -9.14 8.80
C ASP A 78 -8.93 -9.75 7.54
N TYR A 79 -8.11 -10.39 6.69
CA TYR A 79 -8.58 -10.79 5.35
C TYR A 79 -9.31 -12.14 5.35
N ASP A 80 -9.07 -12.97 6.36
CA ASP A 80 -9.66 -14.31 6.50
C ASP A 80 -10.58 -14.43 7.72
N GLU A 81 -10.83 -13.29 8.42
CA GLU A 81 -11.75 -13.16 9.55
C GLU A 81 -11.40 -14.05 10.76
N ASP A 82 -10.11 -14.33 10.94
CA ASP A 82 -9.62 -15.11 12.07
C ASP A 82 -9.48 -14.28 13.37
N GLY A 83 -9.65 -12.96 13.29
CA GLY A 83 -9.58 -11.99 14.38
C GLY A 83 -8.19 -11.43 14.63
N TRP A 84 -7.19 -11.79 13.85
CA TRP A 84 -5.87 -11.17 13.82
C TRP A 84 -5.75 -10.21 12.64
N LEU A 85 -5.02 -9.12 12.85
CA LEU A 85 -4.74 -8.20 11.74
C LEU A 85 -3.57 -8.72 10.92
N ASP A 86 -3.82 -8.93 9.65
CA ASP A 86 -2.85 -9.27 8.62
C ASP A 86 -2.24 -8.01 8.03
N LEU A 87 -1.18 -8.18 7.26
CA LEU A 87 -0.45 -7.06 6.66
C LEU A 87 -0.36 -7.20 5.14
N PHE A 88 -0.94 -6.25 4.42
CA PHE A 88 -0.69 -6.08 3.00
C PHE A 88 0.36 -4.99 2.78
N VAL A 89 1.42 -5.31 2.03
CA VAL A 89 2.54 -4.40 1.74
C VAL A 89 2.62 -4.13 0.25
N VAL A 90 2.51 -2.85 -0.10
CA VAL A 90 2.53 -2.39 -1.48
C VAL A 90 3.97 -2.30 -1.99
N ASN A 91 4.26 -2.89 -3.14
CA ASN A 91 5.55 -2.76 -3.81
C ASN A 91 5.52 -1.75 -4.95
N SER A 92 6.68 -1.27 -5.34
CA SER A 92 6.87 -0.37 -6.46
C SER A 92 8.24 -0.55 -7.11
N TYR A 93 8.42 0.00 -8.30
CA TYR A 93 9.67 -0.03 -9.03
C TYR A 93 9.81 1.20 -9.94
N ALA A 94 11.03 1.56 -10.28
CA ALA A 94 11.31 2.60 -11.27
C ALA A 94 11.02 2.07 -12.68
N LEU A 95 10.28 2.82 -13.48
CA LEU A 95 9.90 2.40 -14.83
C LEU A 95 11.13 2.11 -15.71
N ALA A 96 12.20 2.88 -15.55
CA ALA A 96 13.45 2.67 -16.29
C ALA A 96 14.17 1.35 -15.95
N GLU A 97 13.78 0.68 -14.86
CA GLU A 97 14.38 -0.57 -14.40
C GLU A 97 13.54 -1.81 -14.75
N SER A 98 12.40 -1.62 -15.42
CA SER A 98 11.46 -2.70 -15.74
C SER A 98 12.12 -3.85 -16.50
N ASP A 99 12.92 -3.55 -17.53
CA ASP A 99 13.61 -4.58 -18.33
C ASP A 99 14.59 -5.38 -17.49
N ARG A 100 15.27 -4.72 -16.54
CA ARG A 100 16.20 -5.37 -15.64
C ARG A 100 15.49 -6.32 -14.68
N TRP A 101 14.34 -5.91 -14.14
CA TRP A 101 13.50 -6.76 -13.32
C TRP A 101 13.03 -7.99 -14.07
N GLN A 102 12.58 -7.83 -15.33
CA GLN A 102 12.15 -8.95 -16.17
C GLN A 102 13.28 -9.96 -16.42
N GLN A 103 14.53 -9.48 -16.57
CA GLN A 103 15.71 -10.36 -16.72
C GLN A 103 16.07 -11.10 -15.41
N GLU A 104 15.70 -10.56 -14.26
CA GLU A 104 15.97 -11.15 -12.93
C GLU A 104 14.78 -11.95 -12.35
N GLY A 105 13.74 -12.22 -13.15
CA GLY A 105 12.63 -13.10 -12.75
C GLY A 105 11.27 -12.45 -12.63
N GLY A 106 11.12 -11.17 -12.98
CA GLY A 106 9.85 -10.45 -13.01
C GLY A 106 9.86 -9.16 -12.22
N LEU A 107 8.78 -8.38 -12.36
CA LEU A 107 8.58 -7.14 -11.62
C LEU A 107 8.39 -7.42 -10.13
N PRO A 108 8.80 -6.49 -9.25
CA PRO A 108 8.53 -6.63 -7.81
C PRO A 108 7.04 -6.60 -7.54
N ARG A 109 6.59 -7.51 -6.71
CA ARG A 109 5.18 -7.72 -6.40
C ARG A 109 4.85 -7.25 -4.99
N SER A 110 3.62 -6.80 -4.78
CA SER A 110 3.06 -6.57 -3.45
C SER A 110 2.97 -7.88 -2.68
N ALA A 111 2.91 -7.83 -1.36
CA ALA A 111 2.87 -9.01 -0.52
C ALA A 111 1.72 -8.95 0.49
N LEU A 112 1.10 -10.11 0.71
CA LEU A 112 0.15 -10.36 1.78
C LEU A 112 0.77 -11.29 2.81
N PHE A 113 0.84 -10.83 4.05
CA PHE A 113 1.35 -11.59 5.19
C PHE A 113 0.21 -11.94 6.12
N HIS A 114 -0.06 -13.22 6.27
CA HIS A 114 -1.03 -13.76 7.23
C HIS A 114 -0.43 -13.78 8.64
N ASN A 115 -1.16 -13.28 9.63
CA ASN A 115 -0.75 -13.19 11.02
C ASN A 115 -1.25 -14.38 11.84
N VAL A 116 -0.37 -15.29 12.17
CA VAL A 116 -0.69 -16.45 13.00
C VAL A 116 -0.23 -16.19 14.43
N GLY A 117 -1.05 -15.47 15.21
CA GLY A 117 -0.78 -15.23 16.61
C GLY A 117 0.44 -14.35 16.91
N GLY A 118 0.78 -13.43 15.99
CA GLY A 118 1.91 -12.51 16.09
C GLY A 118 3.12 -12.93 15.25
N GLU A 119 3.08 -14.06 14.57
CA GLU A 119 4.04 -14.48 13.56
C GLU A 119 3.42 -14.32 12.16
N PHE A 120 4.17 -13.76 11.20
CA PHE A 120 3.69 -13.47 9.86
C PHE A 120 4.22 -14.48 8.85
N VAL A 121 3.33 -14.98 8.01
CA VAL A 121 3.64 -15.91 6.92
C VAL A 121 3.27 -15.26 5.60
N ASP A 122 4.20 -15.22 4.65
CA ASP A 122 3.94 -14.74 3.29
C ASP A 122 2.99 -15.72 2.56
N VAL A 123 1.77 -15.25 2.30
CA VAL A 123 0.72 -15.99 1.59
C VAL A 123 0.37 -15.35 0.24
N SER A 124 1.22 -14.45 -0.26
CA SER A 124 0.98 -13.68 -1.49
C SER A 124 0.72 -14.58 -2.70
N SER A 125 1.48 -15.67 -2.82
CA SER A 125 1.38 -16.57 -3.96
C SER A 125 0.05 -17.32 -3.97
N GLY A 126 -0.76 -17.05 -4.99
CA GLY A 126 -2.08 -17.69 -5.15
C GLY A 126 -3.22 -16.97 -4.43
N SER A 127 -2.93 -15.95 -3.61
CA SER A 127 -3.96 -15.14 -2.96
C SER A 127 -4.70 -14.21 -3.92
N GLY A 128 -4.13 -13.91 -5.10
CA GLY A 128 -4.63 -12.85 -5.99
C GLY A 128 -4.24 -11.43 -5.57
N ALA A 129 -3.55 -11.27 -4.43
CA ALA A 129 -3.08 -9.98 -3.93
C ALA A 129 -1.61 -9.67 -4.30
N ASP A 130 -0.90 -10.59 -4.96
CA ASP A 130 0.49 -10.44 -5.37
C ASP A 130 0.64 -9.57 -6.65
N LEU A 131 0.25 -8.31 -6.57
CA LEU A 131 0.20 -7.38 -7.69
C LEU A 131 1.58 -6.87 -8.10
N ASP A 132 1.86 -6.79 -9.41
CA ASP A 132 3.09 -6.22 -10.00
C ASP A 132 2.89 -4.76 -10.43
N LEU A 133 2.32 -3.97 -9.56
CA LEU A 133 1.98 -2.56 -9.80
C LEU A 133 3.10 -1.61 -9.37
N ARG A 134 3.10 -0.40 -9.94
CA ARG A 134 3.85 0.73 -9.39
C ARG A 134 3.02 1.38 -8.30
N GLY A 135 2.89 0.63 -7.18
CA GLY A 135 2.01 0.99 -6.09
C GLY A 135 2.60 2.06 -5.17
N ASN A 136 1.73 2.87 -4.57
CA ASN A 136 2.12 3.93 -3.64
C ASN A 136 1.55 3.70 -2.24
N GLY A 137 0.28 3.38 -2.14
CA GLY A 137 -0.41 3.15 -0.88
C GLY A 137 -1.59 2.21 -1.06
N CYS A 138 -2.26 1.91 0.02
CA CYS A 138 -3.49 1.14 0.00
C CYS A 138 -4.46 1.62 1.07
N VAL A 139 -5.67 1.15 1.00
CA VAL A 139 -6.69 1.23 2.04
C VAL A 139 -7.55 -0.02 2.01
N SER A 140 -8.03 -0.42 3.16
CA SER A 140 -8.92 -1.58 3.32
C SER A 140 -10.24 -1.16 3.95
N ALA A 141 -11.35 -1.68 3.44
CA ALA A 141 -12.69 -1.50 4.00
C ALA A 141 -13.65 -2.53 3.42
N ASP A 142 -14.72 -2.79 4.14
CA ASP A 142 -15.87 -3.53 3.62
C ASP A 142 -16.76 -2.55 2.84
N PHE A 143 -16.52 -2.42 1.53
CA PHE A 143 -17.20 -1.43 0.68
C PHE A 143 -18.64 -1.82 0.31
N ASP A 144 -18.99 -3.08 0.40
CA ASP A 144 -20.31 -3.58 0.03
C ASP A 144 -21.08 -4.19 1.20
N LEU A 145 -20.54 -4.07 2.41
CA LEU A 145 -21.16 -4.48 3.67
C LEU A 145 -21.54 -5.97 3.69
N ASP A 146 -20.72 -6.80 3.05
CA ASP A 146 -20.88 -8.25 3.04
C ASP A 146 -20.09 -8.96 4.15
N GLY A 147 -19.25 -8.21 4.87
CA GLY A 147 -18.42 -8.68 5.97
C GLY A 147 -16.97 -8.90 5.57
N HIS A 148 -16.64 -8.94 4.27
CA HIS A 148 -15.30 -9.21 3.78
C HIS A 148 -14.53 -7.92 3.46
N THR A 149 -13.30 -7.82 3.95
CA THR A 149 -12.49 -6.61 3.77
C THR A 149 -11.86 -6.56 2.38
N VAL A 150 -12.28 -5.57 1.58
CA VAL A 150 -11.78 -5.26 0.24
C VAL A 150 -10.51 -4.40 0.34
N LEU A 151 -9.56 -4.59 -0.58
CA LEU A 151 -8.37 -3.75 -0.71
C LEU A 151 -8.47 -2.81 -1.91
N TYR A 152 -8.09 -1.53 -1.72
CA TYR A 152 -7.82 -0.63 -2.83
C TYR A 152 -6.36 -0.18 -2.78
N VAL A 153 -5.63 -0.38 -3.88
CA VAL A 153 -4.21 -0.03 -4.02
C VAL A 153 -4.08 1.19 -4.91
N THR A 154 -3.48 2.26 -4.40
CA THR A 154 -3.15 3.44 -5.18
C THR A 154 -1.84 3.24 -5.93
N THR A 155 -1.75 3.81 -7.14
CA THR A 155 -0.60 3.62 -8.02
C THR A 155 -0.17 4.91 -8.70
N ALA A 156 0.91 4.84 -9.44
CA ALA A 156 1.37 5.91 -10.34
C ALA A 156 0.59 5.97 -11.67
N THR A 157 -0.37 5.07 -11.90
CA THR A 157 -1.13 4.97 -13.17
C THR A 157 -2.62 4.74 -12.94
N VAL A 158 -3.03 3.49 -12.78
CA VAL A 158 -4.41 3.10 -12.50
C VAL A 158 -4.43 2.31 -11.21
N GLY A 159 -5.23 2.73 -10.24
CA GLY A 159 -5.41 2.00 -8.99
C GLY A 159 -6.03 0.62 -9.21
N ALA A 160 -5.91 -0.25 -8.23
CA ALA A 160 -6.49 -1.59 -8.27
C ALA A 160 -7.40 -1.83 -7.07
N LEU A 161 -8.61 -2.28 -7.30
CA LEU A 161 -9.54 -2.76 -6.28
C LEU A 161 -9.53 -4.29 -6.31
N LEU A 162 -9.36 -4.89 -5.15
CA LEU A 162 -9.34 -6.33 -4.97
C LEU A 162 -10.50 -6.73 -4.07
N TRP A 163 -11.48 -7.43 -4.62
CA TRP A 163 -12.55 -8.06 -3.86
C TRP A 163 -12.00 -9.23 -3.06
N ASN A 164 -12.34 -9.30 -1.79
CA ASN A 164 -12.09 -10.46 -0.96
C ASN A 164 -13.24 -11.47 -1.17
N GLU A 165 -12.89 -12.69 -1.54
CA GLU A 165 -13.88 -13.75 -1.82
C GLU A 165 -14.35 -14.50 -0.55
N GLY A 166 -13.79 -14.15 0.63
CA GLY A 166 -14.11 -14.80 1.90
C GLY A 166 -13.51 -16.20 2.06
N ASP A 167 -12.65 -16.62 1.15
CA ASP A 167 -11.97 -17.93 1.19
C ASP A 167 -10.44 -17.80 1.28
N GLY A 168 -9.97 -16.58 1.60
CA GLY A 168 -8.55 -16.24 1.68
C GLY A 168 -7.94 -15.78 0.35
N THR A 169 -8.77 -15.59 -0.68
CA THR A 169 -8.33 -15.12 -1.99
C THR A 169 -8.98 -13.80 -2.39
N PHE A 170 -8.34 -13.11 -3.35
CA PHE A 170 -8.80 -11.84 -3.88
C PHE A 170 -8.99 -11.91 -5.40
N THR A 171 -10.01 -11.21 -5.89
CA THR A 171 -10.27 -11.04 -7.32
C THR A 171 -10.21 -9.55 -7.71
N GLU A 172 -9.52 -9.25 -8.80
CA GLU A 172 -9.46 -7.90 -9.36
C GLU A 172 -10.82 -7.44 -9.84
N GLY A 173 -11.27 -6.27 -9.40
CA GLY A 173 -12.62 -5.78 -9.66
C GLY A 173 -12.72 -4.30 -9.99
N THR A 174 -11.61 -3.62 -10.27
CA THR A 174 -11.54 -2.16 -10.48
C THR A 174 -12.51 -1.65 -11.56
N GLU A 175 -12.55 -2.34 -12.71
CA GLU A 175 -13.43 -1.97 -13.82
C GLU A 175 -14.90 -2.24 -13.47
N ALA A 176 -15.17 -3.40 -12.90
CA ALA A 176 -16.53 -3.82 -12.54
C ALA A 176 -17.14 -2.91 -11.47
N ALA A 177 -16.34 -2.44 -10.53
CA ALA A 177 -16.75 -1.49 -9.49
C ALA A 177 -16.85 -0.05 -10.00
N GLY A 178 -16.31 0.25 -11.19
CA GLY A 178 -16.31 1.60 -11.75
C GLY A 178 -15.38 2.59 -11.03
N VAL A 179 -14.36 2.09 -10.34
CA VAL A 179 -13.41 2.88 -9.53
C VAL A 179 -12.06 3.08 -10.24
N GLN A 180 -12.03 3.00 -11.55
CA GLN A 180 -10.84 3.28 -12.36
C GLN A 180 -10.43 4.75 -12.23
N ALA A 181 -9.49 5.04 -11.36
CA ALA A 181 -8.88 6.36 -11.24
C ALA A 181 -7.57 6.40 -12.04
N PHE A 182 -7.57 7.16 -13.14
CA PHE A 182 -6.39 7.36 -13.98
C PHE A 182 -5.58 8.54 -13.45
N GLY A 183 -4.34 8.28 -13.09
CA GLY A 183 -3.45 9.31 -12.58
C GLY A 183 -2.49 8.77 -11.54
N TRP A 184 -1.71 9.68 -10.97
CA TRP A 184 -0.82 9.36 -9.88
C TRP A 184 -1.50 9.69 -8.55
N TYR A 185 -1.87 8.66 -7.80
CA TYR A 185 -2.48 8.77 -6.49
C TYR A 185 -1.53 8.19 -5.42
N ALA A 186 -1.19 9.02 -4.43
CA ALA A 186 -0.25 8.63 -3.38
C ALA A 186 -0.95 8.02 -2.16
N GLY A 187 -2.17 8.45 -1.89
CA GLY A 187 -2.91 7.98 -0.72
C GLY A 187 -4.39 7.78 -1.00
N ALA A 188 -5.01 7.01 -0.14
CA ALA A 188 -6.46 6.81 -0.11
C ALA A 188 -6.98 6.93 1.33
N ALA A 189 -8.25 7.24 1.47
CA ALA A 189 -8.98 7.21 2.73
C ALA A 189 -10.40 6.69 2.50
N VAL A 190 -10.96 6.10 3.53
CA VAL A 190 -12.33 5.58 3.51
C VAL A 190 -13.17 6.26 4.59
N GLY A 191 -14.42 6.53 4.28
CA GLY A 191 -15.40 7.06 5.22
C GLY A 191 -16.74 7.27 4.53
N ASP A 192 -17.82 7.21 5.27
CA ASP A 192 -19.16 7.57 4.79
C ASP A 192 -19.30 9.11 4.85
N VAL A 193 -19.01 9.79 3.73
CA VAL A 193 -18.96 11.26 3.67
C VAL A 193 -20.31 11.89 3.37
N ASP A 194 -21.25 11.15 2.80
CA ASP A 194 -22.61 11.64 2.51
C ASP A 194 -23.69 11.14 3.48
N GLY A 195 -23.33 10.28 4.44
CA GLY A 195 -24.20 9.76 5.48
C GLY A 195 -25.20 8.71 4.98
N ASN A 196 -24.89 8.05 3.87
CA ASN A 196 -25.78 7.04 3.27
C ASN A 196 -25.61 5.63 3.86
N GLY A 197 -24.62 5.43 4.74
CA GLY A 197 -24.32 4.16 5.41
C GLY A 197 -23.34 3.26 4.64
N TRP A 198 -22.85 3.69 3.48
CA TRP A 198 -21.86 2.97 2.68
C TRP A 198 -20.51 3.67 2.77
N PRO A 199 -19.39 2.93 2.84
CA PRO A 199 -18.08 3.55 2.77
C PRO A 199 -17.82 4.18 1.40
N ASP A 200 -17.35 5.43 1.40
CA ASP A 200 -16.86 6.13 0.23
C ASP A 200 -15.33 6.04 0.15
N LEU A 201 -14.81 6.03 -1.07
CA LEU A 201 -13.37 6.02 -1.34
C LEU A 201 -12.90 7.41 -1.77
N PHE A 202 -11.96 7.97 -1.02
CA PHE A 202 -11.30 9.22 -1.35
C PHE A 202 -9.84 8.97 -1.77
N LEU A 203 -9.43 9.54 -2.91
CA LEU A 203 -8.09 9.40 -3.46
C LEU A 203 -7.38 10.76 -3.51
N SER A 204 -6.15 10.83 -2.96
CA SER A 204 -5.32 12.02 -3.07
C SER A 204 -4.34 11.88 -4.23
N GLY A 205 -4.50 12.77 -5.24
CA GLY A 205 -3.71 12.76 -6.47
C GLY A 205 -2.67 13.89 -6.52
N TYR A 206 -1.67 13.70 -7.38
CA TYR A 206 -0.66 14.69 -7.76
C TYR A 206 -0.96 15.27 -9.13
#